data_051bce75e557d261e7bbda6a0535f570
#
_entry.id   051bce75e557d261e7bbda6a0535f570
#
_cell.length_a   1.000
_cell.length_b   1.000
_cell.length_c   1.000
_cell.angle_alpha   90.00
_cell.angle_beta   90.00
_cell.angle_gamma   90.00
#
_symmetry.space_group_name_H-M   'P 1'
#
loop_
_entity.id
_entity.type
_entity.pdbx_description
1 polymer ?
#
loop_
_entity_poly.entity_id
_entity_poly.type
_entity_poly.pdbx_seq_one_letter_code
_entity_poly.pdbx_strand_id
1 'polypeptide(L)'
;MTKKTINFSRVDKVKFFRILNKRVNTYFKENKIKRTGNWKLYTKAVVMFSLFFIPLILILTVSLPQWALLLLTIVIGVGMAGVGMNVMHDSNHESFSSKKWVNKLMGSSIYILAGNVYNWKVQHNVLHHTFTNIQGHDEDIDAGRIIRFTKHAKWLQIHRFQKYYSIFLYGLLTINWAITTDFKQMRSYLKRKLSYGEFPNPATEWTILIISKILYYSVWVVLPLLVLDIVWWKVLIGFFVMHYTAGMILSVVFQLAHVVPNTEMPQPDKDGNLEHTWAIHQLYTTSNFAPTNKFVSWYTGGLNHQVEHHIFPHISHVHYGKIAKIVKKTALEFNLPYNEYKTTRKAIIEHFKQLRKLGVKPAYA
;
A
#
# COMPACT_ATOMS: atom_id res chain seq x y z
N MET A 1 -6.76 -18.10 22.47
CA MET A 1 -5.33 -18.43 22.35
C MET A 1 -4.56 -17.12 22.22
N THR A 2 -3.67 -16.82 23.13
CA THR A 2 -2.74 -15.67 23.03
C THR A 2 -1.86 -15.91 21.81
N LYS A 3 -1.88 -14.97 20.83
CA LYS A 3 -0.96 -15.03 19.69
C LYS A 3 0.46 -15.04 20.25
N LYS A 4 1.24 -16.07 19.94
CA LYS A 4 2.67 -16.13 20.31
C LYS A 4 3.39 -14.92 19.69
N THR A 5 4.31 -14.33 20.45
CA THR A 5 5.18 -13.26 19.96
C THR A 5 6.08 -13.81 18.85
N ILE A 6 6.11 -13.15 17.71
CA ILE A 6 7.04 -13.51 16.62
C ILE A 6 8.39 -12.85 16.88
N ASN A 7 9.45 -13.63 16.78
CA ASN A 7 10.82 -13.18 16.94
C ASN A 7 11.62 -13.40 15.65
N PHE A 8 12.17 -12.35 15.10
CA PHE A 8 13.18 -12.46 14.05
C PHE A 8 14.51 -12.94 14.64
N SER A 9 15.27 -13.71 13.87
CA SER A 9 16.65 -14.05 14.25
C SER A 9 17.41 -12.76 14.61
N ARG A 10 18.11 -12.79 15.76
CA ARG A 10 18.99 -11.67 16.17
C ARG A 10 20.38 -11.74 15.58
N VAL A 11 20.72 -12.90 15.00
CA VAL A 11 22.06 -13.18 14.48
C VAL A 11 22.07 -12.94 12.97
N ASP A 12 22.54 -11.77 12.56
CA ASP A 12 22.92 -11.51 11.18
C ASP A 12 24.33 -12.06 10.93
N LYS A 13 24.42 -13.38 10.70
CA LYS A 13 25.68 -14.11 10.49
C LYS A 13 26.54 -13.48 9.39
N VAL A 14 25.90 -12.90 8.39
CA VAL A 14 26.56 -12.30 7.22
C VAL A 14 26.75 -10.80 7.33
N LYS A 15 26.25 -10.18 8.39
CA LYS A 15 26.33 -8.72 8.64
C LYS A 15 25.74 -7.88 7.49
N PHE A 16 24.79 -8.45 6.76
CA PHE A 16 24.19 -7.86 5.56
C PHE A 16 23.64 -6.46 5.80
N PHE A 17 22.68 -6.35 6.74
CA PHE A 17 22.00 -5.07 6.95
C PHE A 17 22.93 -3.95 7.43
N ARG A 18 23.91 -4.29 8.25
CA ARG A 18 24.90 -3.31 8.71
C ARG A 18 25.72 -2.74 7.54
N ILE A 19 26.17 -3.61 6.62
CA ILE A 19 26.95 -3.20 5.45
C ILE A 19 26.09 -2.43 4.47
N LEU A 20 24.88 -2.92 4.18
CA LEU A 20 23.92 -2.24 3.32
C LEU A 20 23.58 -0.83 3.83
N ASN A 21 23.25 -0.71 5.11
CA ASN A 21 22.91 0.57 5.73
C ASN A 21 24.10 1.55 5.68
N LYS A 22 25.35 1.06 5.93
CA LYS A 22 26.55 1.87 5.78
C LYS A 22 26.68 2.41 4.35
N ARG A 23 26.51 1.56 3.32
CA ARG A 23 26.62 1.96 1.90
C ARG A 23 25.56 3.00 1.52
N VAL A 24 24.32 2.78 1.93
CA VAL A 24 23.23 3.74 1.67
C VAL A 24 23.49 5.07 2.38
N ASN A 25 23.97 5.03 3.64
CA ASN A 25 24.32 6.25 4.37
C ASN A 25 25.48 7.02 3.71
N THR A 26 26.51 6.30 3.26
CA THR A 26 27.63 6.87 2.51
C THR A 26 27.16 7.55 1.23
N TYR A 27 26.26 6.92 0.47
CA TYR A 27 25.65 7.52 -0.72
C TYR A 27 24.99 8.88 -0.42
N PHE A 28 24.16 8.99 0.61
CA PHE A 28 23.51 10.25 0.97
C PHE A 28 24.51 11.31 1.44
N LYS A 29 25.52 10.91 2.22
CA LYS A 29 26.53 11.81 2.75
C LYS A 29 27.43 12.37 1.63
N GLU A 30 27.94 11.52 0.76
CA GLU A 30 28.85 11.91 -0.34
C GLU A 30 28.15 12.80 -1.37
N ASN A 31 26.87 12.51 -1.66
CA ASN A 31 26.10 13.32 -2.59
C ASN A 31 25.47 14.58 -1.92
N LYS A 32 25.67 14.79 -0.62
CA LYS A 32 25.13 15.92 0.16
C LYS A 32 23.61 16.10 -0.01
N ILE A 33 22.86 15.00 -0.13
CA ILE A 33 21.40 15.00 -0.32
C ILE A 33 20.67 14.49 0.93
N LYS A 34 19.47 15.02 1.17
CA LYS A 34 18.59 14.56 2.26
C LYS A 34 17.89 13.25 1.86
N ARG A 35 17.53 12.43 2.85
CA ARG A 35 16.75 11.20 2.64
C ARG A 35 15.27 11.46 2.36
N THR A 36 14.79 12.62 2.79
CA THR A 36 13.41 13.07 2.58
C THR A 36 13.19 13.56 1.16
N GLY A 37 11.93 13.81 0.82
CA GLY A 37 11.53 14.34 -0.47
C GLY A 37 12.23 15.65 -0.85
N ASN A 38 12.26 15.91 -2.13
CA ASN A 38 12.84 17.10 -2.75
C ASN A 38 11.81 17.78 -3.67
N TRP A 39 12.24 18.82 -4.42
CA TRP A 39 11.34 19.55 -5.32
C TRP A 39 10.56 18.64 -6.30
N LYS A 40 11.15 17.52 -6.75
CA LYS A 40 10.46 16.56 -7.64
C LYS A 40 9.26 15.93 -6.96
N LEU A 41 9.35 15.62 -5.66
CA LEU A 41 8.23 15.11 -4.88
C LEU A 41 7.14 16.16 -4.71
N TYR A 42 7.52 17.40 -4.38
CA TYR A 42 6.54 18.48 -4.21
C TYR A 42 5.80 18.79 -5.50
N THR A 43 6.50 18.87 -6.64
CA THR A 43 5.88 19.05 -7.97
C THR A 43 4.92 17.89 -8.28
N LYS A 44 5.34 16.66 -8.00
CA LYS A 44 4.50 15.48 -8.19
C LYS A 44 3.24 15.53 -7.29
N ALA A 45 3.37 15.95 -6.04
CA ALA A 45 2.23 16.12 -5.14
C ALA A 45 1.21 17.12 -5.72
N VAL A 46 1.68 18.26 -6.24
CA VAL A 46 0.81 19.22 -6.93
C VAL A 46 0.08 18.57 -8.10
N VAL A 47 0.77 17.81 -8.95
CA VAL A 47 0.14 17.11 -10.08
C VAL A 47 -0.91 16.11 -9.60
N MET A 48 -0.62 15.31 -8.56
CA MET A 48 -1.57 14.30 -8.04
C MET A 48 -2.80 14.94 -7.42
N PHE A 49 -2.62 16.03 -6.65
CA PHE A 49 -3.76 16.81 -6.14
C PHE A 49 -4.54 17.50 -7.26
N SER A 50 -3.88 17.99 -8.30
CA SER A 50 -4.56 18.58 -9.47
C SER A 50 -5.41 17.53 -10.20
N LEU A 51 -4.91 16.32 -10.42
CA LEU A 51 -5.68 15.22 -11.00
C LEU A 51 -6.88 14.81 -10.17
N PHE A 52 -6.85 15.11 -8.88
CA PHE A 52 -7.96 14.83 -7.97
C PHE A 52 -8.95 16.01 -7.89
N PHE A 53 -8.47 17.23 -7.62
CA PHE A 53 -9.35 18.38 -7.33
C PHE A 53 -9.88 19.07 -8.58
N ILE A 54 -9.09 19.20 -9.67
CA ILE A 54 -9.55 19.89 -10.89
C ILE A 54 -10.78 19.19 -11.51
N PRO A 55 -10.78 17.85 -11.72
CA PRO A 55 -11.98 17.20 -12.23
C PRO A 55 -13.19 17.30 -11.29
N LEU A 56 -12.98 17.28 -9.97
CA LEU A 56 -14.06 17.50 -9.01
C LEU A 56 -14.68 18.90 -9.15
N ILE A 57 -13.84 19.93 -9.26
CA ILE A 57 -14.30 21.31 -9.47
C ILE A 57 -15.09 21.39 -10.78
N LEU A 58 -14.56 20.82 -11.87
CA LEU A 58 -15.25 20.82 -13.17
C LEU A 58 -16.63 20.13 -13.10
N ILE A 59 -16.71 18.99 -12.41
CA ILE A 59 -17.98 18.27 -12.21
C ILE A 59 -19.00 19.16 -11.49
N LEU A 60 -18.57 19.90 -10.47
CA LEU A 60 -19.47 20.68 -9.62
C LEU A 60 -19.85 22.06 -10.20
N THR A 61 -19.05 22.59 -11.15
CA THR A 61 -19.19 24.00 -11.60
C THR A 61 -19.50 24.17 -13.08
N VAL A 62 -19.33 23.13 -13.89
CA VAL A 62 -19.50 23.21 -15.34
C VAL A 62 -20.58 22.24 -15.79
N SER A 63 -21.52 22.70 -16.60
CA SER A 63 -22.53 21.83 -17.23
C SER A 63 -21.87 20.96 -18.29
N LEU A 64 -21.67 19.68 -17.97
CA LEU A 64 -21.00 18.71 -18.81
C LEU A 64 -21.92 17.57 -19.22
N PRO A 65 -21.73 16.99 -20.43
CA PRO A 65 -22.46 15.81 -20.82
C PRO A 65 -22.11 14.61 -19.92
N GLN A 66 -23.03 13.68 -19.75
CA GLN A 66 -22.90 12.57 -18.78
C GLN A 66 -21.68 11.70 -18.99
N TRP A 67 -21.26 11.46 -20.23
CA TRP A 67 -20.03 10.71 -20.53
C TRP A 67 -18.78 11.44 -20.03
N ALA A 68 -18.76 12.79 -20.11
CA ALA A 68 -17.63 13.58 -19.59
C ALA A 68 -17.58 13.53 -18.04
N LEU A 69 -18.74 13.60 -17.37
CA LEU A 69 -18.82 13.41 -15.92
C LEU A 69 -18.23 12.05 -15.51
N LEU A 70 -18.58 10.97 -16.24
CA LEU A 70 -18.06 9.63 -15.97
C LEU A 70 -16.54 9.55 -16.19
N LEU A 71 -16.01 10.13 -17.28
CA LEU A 71 -14.55 10.20 -17.52
C LEU A 71 -13.84 10.96 -16.41
N LEU A 72 -14.39 12.08 -15.95
CA LEU A 72 -13.80 12.85 -14.86
C LEU A 72 -13.78 12.06 -13.55
N THR A 73 -14.80 11.23 -13.25
CA THR A 73 -14.73 10.34 -12.07
C THR A 73 -13.62 9.31 -12.17
N ILE A 74 -13.32 8.79 -13.36
CA ILE A 74 -12.14 7.93 -13.60
C ILE A 74 -10.85 8.70 -13.33
N VAL A 75 -10.73 9.93 -13.84
CA VAL A 75 -9.54 10.78 -13.61
C VAL A 75 -9.37 11.07 -12.11
N ILE A 76 -10.46 11.34 -11.39
CA ILE A 76 -10.42 11.49 -9.92
C ILE A 76 -9.90 10.21 -9.26
N GLY A 77 -10.38 9.03 -9.69
CA GLY A 77 -9.89 7.74 -9.19
C GLY A 77 -8.39 7.54 -9.43
N VAL A 78 -7.89 7.93 -10.60
CA VAL A 78 -6.43 7.93 -10.90
C VAL A 78 -5.69 8.91 -9.99
N GLY A 79 -6.22 10.13 -9.81
CA GLY A 79 -5.66 11.14 -8.90
C GLY A 79 -5.65 10.65 -7.44
N MET A 80 -6.76 10.03 -7.00
CA MET A 80 -6.92 9.44 -5.67
C MET A 80 -5.85 8.38 -5.37
N ALA A 81 -5.66 7.42 -6.28
CA ALA A 81 -4.58 6.44 -6.16
C ALA A 81 -3.20 7.10 -6.19
N GLY A 82 -3.01 8.10 -7.06
CA GLY A 82 -1.79 8.88 -7.14
C GLY A 82 -1.44 9.62 -5.85
N VAL A 83 -2.41 10.27 -5.20
CA VAL A 83 -2.25 10.92 -3.88
C VAL A 83 -1.88 9.86 -2.83
N GLY A 84 -2.57 8.71 -2.83
CA GLY A 84 -2.28 7.60 -1.93
C GLY A 84 -0.82 7.16 -2.01
N MET A 85 -0.34 6.84 -3.22
CA MET A 85 0.99 6.28 -3.43
C MET A 85 2.14 7.30 -3.30
N ASN A 86 1.92 8.57 -3.68
CA ASN A 86 3.00 9.56 -3.78
C ASN A 86 3.05 10.55 -2.62
N VAL A 87 1.92 10.85 -1.99
CA VAL A 87 1.83 11.88 -0.95
C VAL A 87 1.58 11.26 0.40
N MET A 88 0.45 10.60 0.55
CA MET A 88 0.01 9.99 1.79
C MET A 88 1.01 8.95 2.30
N HIS A 89 1.48 8.08 1.42
CA HIS A 89 2.36 6.98 1.74
C HIS A 89 3.72 7.45 2.29
N ASP A 90 4.47 8.28 1.52
CA ASP A 90 5.74 8.84 1.99
C ASP A 90 5.58 9.65 3.28
N SER A 91 4.47 10.38 3.40
CA SER A 91 4.22 11.23 4.56
C SER A 91 3.98 10.43 5.83
N ASN A 92 3.22 9.33 5.75
CA ASN A 92 2.97 8.46 6.89
C ASN A 92 4.16 7.57 7.25
N HIS A 93 5.15 7.42 6.34
CA HIS A 93 6.49 6.89 6.62
C HIS A 93 7.49 7.97 7.08
N GLU A 94 7.04 9.22 7.27
CA GLU A 94 7.86 10.36 7.69
C GLU A 94 9.02 10.69 6.71
N SER A 95 8.89 10.26 5.46
CA SER A 95 9.90 10.42 4.40
C SER A 95 9.59 11.57 3.42
N PHE A 96 8.36 12.15 3.44
CA PHE A 96 7.96 13.22 2.54
C PHE A 96 8.73 14.52 2.79
N SER A 97 8.90 14.89 4.06
CA SER A 97 9.58 16.13 4.45
C SER A 97 10.41 15.94 5.72
N SER A 98 11.46 16.76 5.88
CA SER A 98 12.20 16.85 7.13
C SER A 98 11.42 17.57 8.26
N LYS A 99 10.30 18.23 7.93
CA LYS A 99 9.43 18.93 8.88
C LYS A 99 8.27 18.02 9.29
N LYS A 100 8.18 17.64 10.56
CA LYS A 100 7.14 16.74 11.10
C LYS A 100 5.71 17.20 10.79
N TRP A 101 5.44 18.53 10.91
CA TRP A 101 4.11 19.06 10.63
C TRP A 101 3.70 18.91 9.16
N VAL A 102 4.66 18.98 8.22
CA VAL A 102 4.39 18.73 6.79
C VAL A 102 4.02 17.28 6.57
N ASN A 103 4.74 16.32 7.19
CA ASN A 103 4.40 14.91 7.11
C ASN A 103 3.01 14.64 7.70
N LYS A 104 2.66 15.28 8.83
CA LYS A 104 1.33 15.15 9.44
C LYS A 104 0.24 15.68 8.50
N LEU A 105 0.44 16.88 7.91
CA LEU A 105 -0.52 17.48 6.99
C LEU A 105 -0.69 16.65 5.70
N MET A 106 0.42 16.29 5.06
CA MET A 106 0.37 15.50 3.82
C MET A 106 -0.11 14.05 4.08
N GLY A 107 0.23 13.47 5.24
CA GLY A 107 -0.25 12.15 5.66
C GLY A 107 -1.77 12.12 5.87
N SER A 108 -2.38 13.23 6.30
CA SER A 108 -3.83 13.33 6.45
C SER A 108 -4.58 13.28 5.11
N SER A 109 -3.89 13.38 3.97
CA SER A 109 -4.50 13.16 2.65
C SER A 109 -5.09 11.74 2.46
N ILE A 110 -4.82 10.81 3.36
CA ILE A 110 -5.50 9.51 3.40
C ILE A 110 -7.03 9.65 3.54
N TYR A 111 -7.51 10.72 4.17
CA TYR A 111 -8.96 10.99 4.28
C TYR A 111 -9.61 11.22 2.92
N ILE A 112 -8.85 11.65 1.90
CA ILE A 112 -9.31 11.73 0.50
C ILE A 112 -9.62 10.34 -0.07
N LEU A 113 -8.92 9.30 0.40
CA LEU A 113 -9.12 7.92 0.00
C LEU A 113 -10.17 7.20 0.87
N ALA A 114 -10.88 7.95 1.70
CA ALA A 114 -11.76 7.44 2.74
C ALA A 114 -11.07 6.54 3.78
N GLY A 115 -9.74 6.60 3.90
CA GLY A 115 -8.98 5.86 4.91
C GLY A 115 -8.80 6.67 6.20
N ASN A 116 -8.21 6.04 7.22
CA ASN A 116 -7.89 6.66 8.51
C ASN A 116 -6.39 6.55 8.82
N VAL A 117 -5.77 7.64 9.29
CA VAL A 117 -4.32 7.73 9.54
C VAL A 117 -3.86 6.71 10.58
N TYR A 118 -4.56 6.59 11.72
CA TYR A 118 -4.19 5.65 12.77
C TYR A 118 -4.27 4.21 12.29
N ASN A 119 -5.40 3.83 11.68
CA ASN A 119 -5.59 2.49 11.14
C ASN A 119 -4.52 2.13 10.12
N TRP A 120 -4.25 3.03 9.17
CA TRP A 120 -3.26 2.80 8.15
C TRP A 120 -1.84 2.64 8.72
N LYS A 121 -1.45 3.49 9.67
CA LYS A 121 -0.14 3.38 10.33
C LYS A 121 0.01 2.07 11.10
N VAL A 122 -1.03 1.60 11.76
CA VAL A 122 -0.99 0.29 12.43
C VAL A 122 -0.94 -0.83 11.41
N GLN A 123 -1.83 -0.84 10.44
CA GLN A 123 -1.86 -1.88 9.40
C GLN A 123 -0.54 -1.93 8.63
N HIS A 124 -0.12 -0.81 8.08
CA HIS A 124 1.00 -0.76 7.14
C HIS A 124 2.37 -0.69 7.84
N ASN A 125 2.59 0.30 8.74
CA ASN A 125 3.92 0.47 9.35
C ASN A 125 4.21 -0.56 10.43
N VAL A 126 3.18 -0.99 11.22
CA VAL A 126 3.40 -1.92 12.33
C VAL A 126 3.23 -3.37 11.89
N LEU A 127 2.11 -3.71 11.25
CA LEU A 127 1.82 -5.11 10.93
C LEU A 127 2.50 -5.55 9.63
N HIS A 128 2.29 -4.83 8.53
CA HIS A 128 2.82 -5.20 7.23
C HIS A 128 4.36 -5.10 7.14
N HIS A 129 4.95 -3.94 7.44
CA HIS A 129 6.41 -3.76 7.39
C HIS A 129 7.20 -4.59 8.39
N THR A 130 6.58 -4.96 9.52
CA THR A 130 7.25 -5.86 10.47
C THR A 130 7.09 -7.31 10.04
N PHE A 131 5.88 -7.74 9.66
CA PHE A 131 5.53 -9.15 9.48
C PHE A 131 5.16 -9.49 8.03
N THR A 132 5.82 -8.87 7.06
CA THR A 132 5.54 -9.01 5.63
C THR A 132 5.36 -10.48 5.23
N ASN A 133 4.24 -10.80 4.58
CA ASN A 133 3.84 -12.14 4.11
C ASN A 133 3.69 -13.22 5.20
N ILE A 134 3.59 -12.86 6.49
CA ILE A 134 3.34 -13.83 7.57
C ILE A 134 1.84 -13.94 7.83
N GLN A 135 1.27 -15.10 7.52
CA GLN A 135 -0.17 -15.36 7.70
C GLN A 135 -0.64 -15.09 9.14
N GLY A 136 -1.72 -14.33 9.26
CA GLY A 136 -2.35 -13.98 10.54
C GLY A 136 -1.67 -12.82 11.28
N HIS A 137 -0.60 -12.23 10.73
CA HIS A 137 0.08 -11.05 11.25
C HIS A 137 0.11 -9.91 10.22
N ASP A 138 0.40 -10.21 8.97
CA ASP A 138 0.29 -9.27 7.85
C ASP A 138 -1.17 -9.25 7.37
N GLU A 139 -1.89 -8.15 7.69
CA GLU A 139 -3.29 -8.00 7.28
C GLU A 139 -3.43 -7.64 5.79
N ASP A 140 -2.36 -7.22 5.12
CA ASP A 140 -2.38 -6.85 3.70
C ASP A 140 -2.45 -8.07 2.78
N ILE A 141 -2.06 -9.26 3.27
CA ILE A 141 -2.26 -10.54 2.59
C ILE A 141 -3.46 -11.33 3.12
N ASP A 142 -4.26 -10.75 4.00
CA ASP A 142 -5.47 -11.37 4.54
C ASP A 142 -6.73 -10.77 3.88
N ALA A 143 -7.12 -11.32 2.74
CA ALA A 143 -8.38 -10.99 2.08
C ALA A 143 -9.59 -11.78 2.63
N GLY A 144 -9.51 -12.21 3.87
CA GLY A 144 -10.52 -13.03 4.54
C GLY A 144 -10.67 -14.41 3.89
N ARG A 145 -11.92 -14.78 3.55
CA ARG A 145 -12.21 -16.09 2.94
C ARG A 145 -12.40 -16.04 1.42
N ILE A 146 -12.34 -14.85 0.82
CA ILE A 146 -12.73 -14.68 -0.57
C ILE A 146 -11.54 -14.92 -1.50
N ILE A 147 -10.35 -14.41 -1.17
CA ILE A 147 -9.11 -14.64 -1.93
C ILE A 147 -8.08 -15.28 -1.01
N ARG A 148 -7.40 -16.29 -1.52
CA ARG A 148 -6.32 -16.98 -0.82
C ARG A 148 -4.99 -16.50 -1.36
N PHE A 149 -4.35 -15.58 -0.66
CA PHE A 149 -3.05 -15.01 -1.03
C PHE A 149 -1.85 -15.80 -0.51
N THR A 150 -2.06 -16.73 0.42
CA THR A 150 -1.00 -17.53 1.02
C THR A 150 -1.37 -19.02 1.08
N LYS A 151 -0.36 -19.90 0.95
CA LYS A 151 -0.54 -21.34 1.08
C LYS A 151 -1.01 -21.77 2.48
N HIS A 152 -0.82 -20.91 3.48
CA HIS A 152 -1.17 -21.19 4.88
C HIS A 152 -2.63 -20.83 5.23
N ALA A 153 -3.30 -20.02 4.41
CA ALA A 153 -4.72 -19.75 4.58
C ALA A 153 -5.56 -20.98 4.22
N LYS A 154 -6.71 -21.15 4.91
CA LYS A 154 -7.64 -22.25 4.66
C LYS A 154 -8.12 -22.22 3.22
N TRP A 155 -8.04 -23.36 2.53
CA TRP A 155 -8.55 -23.51 1.19
C TRP A 155 -10.08 -23.68 1.19
N LEU A 156 -10.76 -23.06 0.23
CA LEU A 156 -12.19 -23.19 -0.04
C LEU A 156 -12.40 -23.47 -1.53
N GLN A 157 -13.50 -24.13 -1.91
CA GLN A 157 -13.78 -24.50 -3.32
C GLN A 157 -13.79 -23.31 -4.27
N ILE A 158 -14.26 -22.14 -3.81
CA ILE A 158 -14.29 -20.90 -4.62
C ILE A 158 -12.90 -20.47 -5.09
N HIS A 159 -11.83 -20.79 -4.33
CA HIS A 159 -10.46 -20.40 -4.67
C HIS A 159 -9.96 -21.00 -5.98
N ARG A 160 -10.57 -22.10 -6.48
CA ARG A 160 -10.27 -22.66 -7.83
C ARG A 160 -10.41 -21.62 -8.93
N PHE A 161 -11.31 -20.66 -8.74
CA PHE A 161 -11.65 -19.63 -9.71
C PHE A 161 -11.03 -18.26 -9.37
N GLN A 162 -10.26 -18.14 -8.27
CA GLN A 162 -9.79 -16.84 -7.77
C GLN A 162 -8.97 -16.04 -8.79
N LYS A 163 -8.24 -16.68 -9.68
CA LYS A 163 -7.50 -15.99 -10.74
C LYS A 163 -8.40 -15.21 -11.71
N TYR A 164 -9.70 -15.52 -11.77
CA TYR A 164 -10.65 -14.84 -12.66
C TYR A 164 -11.41 -13.73 -11.94
N TYR A 165 -11.86 -13.97 -10.72
CA TYR A 165 -12.68 -12.99 -10.01
C TYR A 165 -11.87 -11.99 -9.15
N SER A 166 -10.63 -12.30 -8.80
CA SER A 166 -9.82 -11.41 -7.96
C SER A 166 -9.65 -10.01 -8.56
N ILE A 167 -9.50 -9.93 -9.88
CA ILE A 167 -9.37 -8.65 -10.57
C ILE A 167 -10.57 -7.73 -10.32
N PHE A 168 -11.78 -8.28 -10.26
CA PHE A 168 -12.99 -7.50 -9.95
C PHE A 168 -13.01 -7.05 -8.48
N LEU A 169 -12.52 -7.89 -7.57
CA LEU A 169 -12.49 -7.58 -6.15
C LEU A 169 -11.42 -6.52 -5.80
N TYR A 170 -10.36 -6.42 -6.58
CA TYR A 170 -9.33 -5.39 -6.38
C TYR A 170 -9.88 -3.97 -6.47
N GLY A 171 -10.83 -3.72 -7.36
CA GLY A 171 -11.50 -2.43 -7.46
C GLY A 171 -12.31 -2.05 -6.22
N LEU A 172 -12.66 -3.01 -5.37
CA LEU A 172 -13.48 -2.77 -4.18
C LEU A 172 -12.66 -2.35 -2.95
N LEU A 173 -11.31 -2.28 -3.02
CA LEU A 173 -10.44 -1.99 -1.88
C LEU A 173 -10.84 -0.69 -1.16
N THR A 174 -10.89 0.42 -1.88
CA THR A 174 -11.17 1.73 -1.28
C THR A 174 -12.63 1.91 -0.89
N ILE A 175 -13.57 1.25 -1.58
CA ILE A 175 -14.96 1.17 -1.18
C ILE A 175 -15.09 0.46 0.17
N ASN A 176 -14.35 -0.64 0.34
CA ASN A 176 -14.36 -1.37 1.60
C ASN A 176 -13.76 -0.54 2.76
N TRP A 177 -12.71 0.27 2.50
CA TRP A 177 -12.22 1.25 3.48
C TRP A 177 -13.29 2.28 3.83
N ALA A 178 -13.99 2.81 2.83
CA ALA A 178 -15.05 3.79 3.06
C ALA A 178 -16.14 3.25 3.98
N ILE A 179 -16.58 1.99 3.78
CA ILE A 179 -17.81 1.46 4.39
C ILE A 179 -17.53 0.64 5.66
N THR A 180 -16.54 -0.25 5.66
CA THR A 180 -16.43 -1.28 6.72
C THR A 180 -15.06 -1.41 7.37
N THR A 181 -13.99 -1.41 6.58
CA THR A 181 -12.65 -1.82 7.04
C THR A 181 -12.14 -0.94 8.16
N ASP A 182 -12.23 0.39 8.02
CA ASP A 182 -11.74 1.33 9.03
C ASP A 182 -12.42 1.13 10.40
N PHE A 183 -13.73 0.87 10.43
CA PHE A 183 -14.45 0.65 11.68
C PHE A 183 -14.03 -0.66 12.36
N LYS A 184 -13.85 -1.72 11.58
CA LYS A 184 -13.37 -3.03 12.09
C LYS A 184 -11.93 -2.93 12.60
N GLN A 185 -11.07 -2.27 11.86
CA GLN A 185 -9.67 -2.06 12.22
C GLN A 185 -9.54 -1.20 13.48
N MET A 186 -10.22 -0.06 13.54
CA MET A 186 -10.25 0.81 14.72
C MET A 186 -10.59 0.03 15.99
N ARG A 187 -11.71 -0.72 15.96
CA ARG A 187 -12.12 -1.56 17.08
C ARG A 187 -11.07 -2.62 17.44
N SER A 188 -10.51 -3.29 16.42
CA SER A 188 -9.52 -4.36 16.62
C SER A 188 -8.21 -3.83 17.18
N TYR A 189 -7.68 -2.75 16.62
CA TYR A 189 -6.37 -2.21 17.00
C TYR A 189 -6.38 -1.56 18.37
N LEU A 190 -7.42 -0.80 18.70
CA LEU A 190 -7.58 -0.25 20.05
C LEU A 190 -7.73 -1.35 21.10
N LYS A 191 -8.53 -2.40 20.82
CA LYS A 191 -8.66 -3.55 21.73
C LYS A 191 -7.34 -4.29 21.92
N ARG A 192 -6.55 -4.45 20.86
CA ARG A 192 -5.23 -5.11 20.88
C ARG A 192 -4.11 -4.18 21.38
N LYS A 193 -4.40 -2.92 21.69
CA LYS A 193 -3.44 -1.86 22.07
C LYS A 193 -2.28 -1.72 21.07
N LEU A 194 -2.58 -1.82 19.77
CA LEU A 194 -1.60 -1.62 18.72
C LEU A 194 -1.46 -0.13 18.42
N SER A 195 -0.22 0.33 18.22
CA SER A 195 0.06 1.71 17.85
C SER A 195 1.38 1.84 17.10
N TYR A 196 1.47 2.82 16.23
CA TYR A 196 2.73 3.31 15.68
C TYR A 196 3.18 4.52 16.50
N GLY A 197 4.12 4.31 17.42
CA GLY A 197 4.52 5.28 18.45
C GLY A 197 3.66 5.19 19.71
N GLU A 198 3.33 6.34 20.32
CA GLU A 198 2.52 6.39 21.52
C GLU A 198 1.08 5.89 21.26
N PHE A 199 0.51 5.23 22.26
CA PHE A 199 -0.86 4.74 22.15
C PHE A 199 -1.84 5.92 22.27
N PRO A 200 -2.71 6.14 21.26
CA PRO A 200 -3.57 7.30 21.23
C PRO A 200 -4.74 7.19 22.19
N ASN A 201 -5.41 8.32 22.44
CA ASN A 201 -6.69 8.32 23.16
C ASN A 201 -7.78 7.68 22.25
N PRO A 202 -8.42 6.57 22.69
CA PRO A 202 -9.42 5.88 21.87
C PRO A 202 -10.62 6.76 21.46
N ALA A 203 -11.10 7.63 22.37
CA ALA A 203 -12.23 8.49 22.08
C ALA A 203 -11.88 9.51 20.96
N THR A 204 -10.67 10.06 21.00
CA THR A 204 -10.17 10.97 19.97
C THR A 204 -10.11 10.28 18.60
N GLU A 205 -9.57 9.06 18.52
CA GLU A 205 -9.46 8.34 17.24
C GLU A 205 -10.83 7.97 16.67
N TRP A 206 -11.78 7.56 17.51
CA TRP A 206 -13.16 7.34 17.08
C TRP A 206 -13.83 8.63 16.58
N THR A 207 -13.63 9.74 17.27
CA THR A 207 -14.16 11.04 16.85
C THR A 207 -13.61 11.47 15.50
N ILE A 208 -12.28 11.35 15.30
CA ILE A 208 -11.62 11.64 14.02
C ILE A 208 -12.18 10.74 12.91
N LEU A 209 -12.32 9.44 13.16
CA LEU A 209 -12.88 8.51 12.18
C LEU A 209 -14.30 8.90 11.77
N ILE A 210 -15.19 9.13 12.73
CA ILE A 210 -16.60 9.48 12.45
C ILE A 210 -16.69 10.80 11.69
N ILE A 211 -16.03 11.85 12.17
CA ILE A 211 -16.05 13.17 11.51
C ILE A 211 -15.48 13.08 10.09
N SER A 212 -14.36 12.39 9.91
CA SER A 212 -13.76 12.24 8.57
C SER A 212 -14.71 11.51 7.60
N LYS A 213 -15.43 10.48 8.05
CA LYS A 213 -16.43 9.78 7.21
C LYS A 213 -17.64 10.68 6.89
N ILE A 214 -18.15 11.43 7.85
CA ILE A 214 -19.24 12.39 7.60
C ILE A 214 -18.80 13.41 6.54
N LEU A 215 -17.64 14.05 6.72
CA LEU A 215 -17.12 15.02 5.74
C LEU A 215 -16.89 14.36 4.37
N TYR A 216 -16.36 13.14 4.36
CA TYR A 216 -16.12 12.40 3.13
C TYR A 216 -17.42 12.18 2.34
N TYR A 217 -18.45 11.62 2.97
CA TYR A 217 -19.75 11.40 2.29
C TYR A 217 -20.46 12.70 1.96
N SER A 218 -20.30 13.75 2.78
CA SER A 218 -20.84 15.07 2.45
C SER A 218 -20.28 15.62 1.13
N VAL A 219 -18.96 15.47 0.91
CA VAL A 219 -18.33 15.95 -0.34
C VAL A 219 -18.66 15.06 -1.53
N TRP A 220 -18.64 13.73 -1.35
CA TRP A 220 -18.69 12.80 -2.48
C TRP A 220 -20.07 12.31 -2.85
N VAL A 221 -21.05 12.44 -1.96
CA VAL A 221 -22.44 12.01 -2.19
C VAL A 221 -23.41 13.18 -2.02
N VAL A 222 -23.41 13.82 -0.85
CA VAL A 222 -24.41 14.85 -0.54
C VAL A 222 -24.25 16.08 -1.44
N LEU A 223 -23.05 16.63 -1.54
CA LEU A 223 -22.78 17.83 -2.35
C LEU A 223 -23.13 17.63 -3.83
N PRO A 224 -22.72 16.56 -4.52
CA PRO A 224 -23.17 16.30 -5.90
C PRO A 224 -24.68 16.16 -6.03
N LEU A 225 -25.38 15.53 -5.08
CA LEU A 225 -26.85 15.43 -5.09
C LEU A 225 -27.56 16.78 -4.95
N LEU A 226 -26.95 17.73 -4.27
CA LEU A 226 -27.51 19.08 -4.07
C LEU A 226 -27.20 20.04 -5.23
N VAL A 227 -26.07 19.84 -5.91
CA VAL A 227 -25.55 20.80 -6.92
C VAL A 227 -25.85 20.36 -8.34
N LEU A 228 -25.81 19.03 -8.60
CA LEU A 228 -25.95 18.54 -9.98
C LEU A 228 -27.42 18.23 -10.31
N ASP A 229 -27.86 18.71 -11.47
CA ASP A 229 -29.19 18.35 -12.02
C ASP A 229 -29.11 16.99 -12.72
N ILE A 230 -28.87 15.93 -11.93
CA ILE A 230 -28.80 14.54 -12.40
C ILE A 230 -29.54 13.61 -11.44
N VAL A 231 -29.99 12.48 -11.96
CA VAL A 231 -30.69 11.47 -11.15
C VAL A 231 -29.75 10.88 -10.11
N TRP A 232 -30.20 10.75 -8.87
CA TRP A 232 -29.39 10.35 -7.69
C TRP A 232 -28.51 9.11 -7.91
N TRP A 233 -29.00 8.08 -8.62
CA TRP A 233 -28.22 6.85 -8.86
C TRP A 233 -26.99 7.06 -9.74
N LYS A 234 -26.96 8.11 -10.59
CA LYS A 234 -25.78 8.47 -11.38
C LYS A 234 -24.66 9.02 -10.51
N VAL A 235 -24.99 9.73 -9.43
CA VAL A 235 -24.01 10.14 -8.41
C VAL A 235 -23.38 8.90 -7.76
N LEU A 236 -24.19 7.90 -7.41
CA LEU A 236 -23.68 6.65 -6.84
C LEU A 236 -22.81 5.86 -7.81
N ILE A 237 -23.16 5.85 -9.11
CA ILE A 237 -22.28 5.24 -10.15
C ILE A 237 -20.96 5.99 -10.24
N GLY A 238 -20.98 7.32 -10.28
CA GLY A 238 -19.76 8.13 -10.30
C GLY A 238 -18.86 7.85 -9.07
N PHE A 239 -19.48 7.83 -7.89
CA PHE A 239 -18.80 7.46 -6.64
C PHE A 239 -18.17 6.05 -6.72
N PHE A 240 -18.93 5.07 -7.20
CA PHE A 240 -18.46 3.70 -7.39
C PHE A 240 -17.29 3.64 -8.39
N VAL A 241 -17.40 4.28 -9.55
CA VAL A 241 -16.39 4.28 -10.61
C VAL A 241 -15.08 4.92 -10.13
N MET A 242 -15.16 6.04 -9.42
CA MET A 242 -14.01 6.69 -8.79
C MET A 242 -13.27 5.74 -7.85
N HIS A 243 -13.99 5.14 -6.92
CA HIS A 243 -13.43 4.19 -5.96
C HIS A 243 -12.90 2.93 -6.64
N TYR A 244 -13.66 2.38 -7.57
CA TYR A 244 -13.25 1.17 -8.30
C TYR A 244 -11.94 1.38 -9.06
N THR A 245 -11.79 2.55 -9.69
CA THR A 245 -10.56 2.93 -10.37
C THR A 245 -9.38 3.04 -9.40
N ALA A 246 -9.56 3.75 -8.29
CA ALA A 246 -8.53 3.91 -7.27
C ALA A 246 -8.16 2.57 -6.62
N GLY A 247 -9.17 1.78 -6.23
CA GLY A 247 -8.99 0.47 -5.60
C GLY A 247 -8.25 -0.51 -6.52
N MET A 248 -8.60 -0.54 -7.80
CA MET A 248 -7.93 -1.36 -8.81
C MET A 248 -6.44 -1.03 -8.91
N ILE A 249 -6.10 0.25 -9.03
CA ILE A 249 -4.71 0.69 -9.17
C ILE A 249 -3.92 0.35 -7.91
N LEU A 250 -4.43 0.70 -6.72
CA LEU A 250 -3.76 0.46 -5.44
C LEU A 250 -3.55 -1.03 -5.19
N SER A 251 -4.59 -1.86 -5.40
CA SER A 251 -4.51 -3.30 -5.19
C SER A 251 -3.50 -3.95 -6.14
N VAL A 252 -3.53 -3.60 -7.43
CA VAL A 252 -2.59 -4.19 -8.40
C VAL A 252 -1.16 -3.83 -8.03
N VAL A 253 -0.84 -2.56 -7.77
CA VAL A 253 0.52 -2.12 -7.40
C VAL A 253 1.02 -2.88 -6.17
N PHE A 254 0.18 -3.04 -5.16
CA PHE A 254 0.51 -3.76 -3.93
C PHE A 254 0.72 -5.26 -4.17
N GLN A 255 -0.22 -5.93 -4.85
CA GLN A 255 -0.17 -7.37 -5.04
C GLN A 255 1.01 -7.83 -5.92
N LEU A 256 1.46 -7.00 -6.88
CA LEU A 256 2.63 -7.31 -7.70
C LEU A 256 3.93 -7.36 -6.90
N ALA A 257 3.96 -6.77 -5.73
CA ALA A 257 5.12 -6.73 -4.85
C ALA A 257 5.21 -7.94 -3.91
N HIS A 258 4.06 -8.51 -3.50
CA HIS A 258 4.00 -9.46 -2.40
C HIS A 258 3.45 -10.84 -2.79
N VAL A 259 2.54 -10.92 -3.76
CA VAL A 259 1.87 -12.18 -4.14
C VAL A 259 2.29 -12.60 -5.53
N VAL A 260 3.56 -12.94 -5.68
CA VAL A 260 4.18 -13.43 -6.91
C VAL A 260 5.04 -14.67 -6.62
N PRO A 261 5.36 -15.51 -7.64
CA PRO A 261 6.07 -16.77 -7.40
C PRO A 261 7.42 -16.67 -6.70
N ASN A 262 8.11 -15.53 -6.87
CA ASN A 262 9.46 -15.34 -6.31
C ASN A 262 9.44 -14.79 -4.87
N THR A 263 8.28 -14.48 -4.32
CA THR A 263 8.17 -14.04 -2.92
C THR A 263 7.80 -15.22 -2.03
N GLU A 264 8.39 -15.26 -0.87
CA GLU A 264 8.11 -16.27 0.14
C GLU A 264 6.98 -15.86 1.08
N MET A 265 6.38 -16.88 1.68
CA MET A 265 5.34 -16.75 2.71
C MET A 265 5.79 -17.56 3.92
N PRO A 266 6.77 -17.03 4.69
CA PRO A 266 7.33 -17.75 5.82
C PRO A 266 6.33 -17.86 6.96
N GLN A 267 6.56 -18.87 7.80
CA GLN A 267 5.82 -19.04 9.06
C GLN A 267 6.81 -19.19 10.20
N PRO A 268 6.51 -18.66 11.38
CA PRO A 268 7.32 -18.89 12.55
C PRO A 268 7.27 -20.38 12.95
N ASP A 269 8.32 -20.85 13.56
CA ASP A 269 8.39 -22.19 14.16
C ASP A 269 7.45 -22.34 15.36
N LYS A 270 7.49 -23.52 16.02
CA LYS A 270 6.64 -23.82 17.19
C LYS A 270 6.88 -22.86 18.36
N ASP A 271 8.05 -22.24 18.42
CA ASP A 271 8.45 -21.30 19.49
C ASP A 271 8.24 -19.83 19.10
N GLY A 272 7.77 -19.57 17.88
CA GLY A 272 7.51 -18.24 17.38
C GLY A 272 8.72 -17.60 16.68
N ASN A 273 9.79 -18.35 16.39
CA ASN A 273 10.99 -17.79 15.77
C ASN A 273 10.93 -17.88 14.25
N LEU A 274 11.49 -16.87 13.60
CA LEU A 274 11.75 -16.84 12.16
C LEU A 274 13.22 -17.11 11.89
N GLU A 275 13.49 -17.77 10.77
CA GLU A 275 14.85 -18.19 10.35
C GLU A 275 15.77 -16.98 10.12
N HIS A 276 15.24 -15.92 9.50
CA HIS A 276 16.01 -14.78 9.05
C HIS A 276 15.90 -13.58 9.97
N THR A 277 16.91 -12.69 9.91
CA THR A 277 16.78 -11.34 10.46
C THR A 277 15.75 -10.55 9.67
N TRP A 278 15.19 -9.51 10.28
CA TRP A 278 14.14 -8.68 9.64
C TRP A 278 14.54 -8.18 8.23
N ALA A 279 15.74 -7.67 8.04
CA ALA A 279 16.16 -7.13 6.76
C ALA A 279 16.32 -8.20 5.67
N ILE A 280 16.78 -9.39 6.04
CA ILE A 280 16.86 -10.54 5.11
C ILE A 280 15.47 -11.04 4.78
N HIS A 281 14.57 -11.12 5.78
CA HIS A 281 13.17 -11.46 5.57
C HIS A 281 12.49 -10.54 4.52
N GLN A 282 12.76 -9.23 4.56
CA GLN A 282 12.21 -8.31 3.55
C GLN A 282 12.66 -8.66 2.12
N LEU A 283 13.90 -9.12 1.93
CA LEU A 283 14.38 -9.56 0.60
C LEU A 283 13.63 -10.80 0.08
N TYR A 284 13.29 -11.74 0.96
CA TYR A 284 12.55 -12.95 0.59
C TYR A 284 11.05 -12.70 0.34
N THR A 285 10.47 -11.69 0.98
CA THR A 285 9.02 -11.46 0.97
C THR A 285 8.57 -10.35 0.04
N THR A 286 9.49 -9.66 -0.61
CA THR A 286 9.19 -8.54 -1.52
C THR A 286 9.79 -8.74 -2.91
N SER A 287 9.18 -8.10 -3.90
CA SER A 287 9.64 -8.10 -5.29
C SER A 287 9.43 -6.74 -5.93
N ASN A 288 10.41 -6.31 -6.72
CA ASN A 288 10.30 -5.13 -7.57
C ASN A 288 9.63 -5.48 -8.91
N PHE A 289 8.96 -4.49 -9.52
CA PHE A 289 8.43 -4.64 -10.88
C PHE A 289 8.70 -3.40 -11.73
N ALA A 290 9.05 -3.60 -13.00
CA ALA A 290 9.38 -2.53 -13.95
C ALA A 290 10.35 -1.46 -13.39
N PRO A 291 11.46 -1.83 -12.71
CA PRO A 291 12.30 -0.87 -11.97
C PRO A 291 12.99 0.16 -12.88
N THR A 292 13.09 -0.10 -14.18
CA THR A 292 13.67 0.81 -15.17
C THR A 292 12.63 1.70 -15.87
N ASN A 293 11.33 1.44 -15.67
CA ASN A 293 10.27 2.24 -16.29
C ASN A 293 10.02 3.51 -15.49
N LYS A 294 10.42 4.65 -16.06
CA LYS A 294 10.32 5.97 -15.42
C LYS A 294 8.88 6.40 -15.14
N PHE A 295 7.94 6.09 -16.05
CA PHE A 295 6.53 6.45 -15.88
C PHE A 295 5.90 5.63 -14.73
N VAL A 296 6.11 4.31 -14.72
CA VAL A 296 5.63 3.45 -13.64
C VAL A 296 6.18 3.94 -12.30
N SER A 297 7.50 4.12 -12.18
CA SER A 297 8.12 4.61 -10.93
C SER A 297 7.61 5.99 -10.52
N TRP A 298 7.34 6.86 -11.50
CA TRP A 298 6.82 8.19 -11.23
C TRP A 298 5.38 8.13 -10.71
N TYR A 299 4.49 7.42 -11.39
CA TYR A 299 3.08 7.37 -11.02
C TYR A 299 2.82 6.56 -9.75
N THR A 300 3.49 5.42 -9.59
CA THR A 300 3.31 4.56 -8.41
C THR A 300 4.01 5.06 -7.14
N GLY A 301 4.60 6.27 -7.15
CA GLY A 301 5.34 6.75 -5.99
C GLY A 301 6.53 5.86 -5.62
N GLY A 302 7.19 5.26 -6.63
CA GLY A 302 8.29 4.34 -6.39
C GLY A 302 7.90 3.01 -5.75
N LEU A 303 6.60 2.72 -5.54
CA LEU A 303 6.13 1.45 -4.97
C LEU A 303 6.37 0.24 -5.88
N ASN A 304 6.86 0.45 -7.08
CA ASN A 304 7.44 -0.59 -7.92
C ASN A 304 8.87 -0.98 -7.50
N HIS A 305 9.47 -0.31 -6.51
CA HIS A 305 10.73 -0.61 -5.83
C HIS A 305 10.47 -1.08 -4.40
N GLN A 306 9.70 -2.15 -4.25
CA GLN A 306 9.21 -2.61 -2.94
C GLN A 306 10.32 -3.13 -2.03
N VAL A 307 11.37 -3.74 -2.59
CA VAL A 307 12.53 -4.19 -1.81
C VAL A 307 13.18 -3.00 -1.08
N GLU A 308 13.38 -1.89 -1.79
CA GLU A 308 13.95 -0.66 -1.22
C GLU A 308 13.01 -0.01 -0.22
N HIS A 309 11.72 0.00 -0.55
CA HIS A 309 10.69 0.54 0.32
C HIS A 309 10.62 -0.20 1.65
N HIS A 310 10.59 -1.52 1.63
CA HIS A 310 10.52 -2.33 2.85
C HIS A 310 11.76 -2.23 3.73
N ILE A 311 12.96 -2.19 3.14
CA ILE A 311 14.22 -2.10 3.90
C ILE A 311 14.45 -0.66 4.42
N PHE A 312 14.00 0.36 3.68
CA PHE A 312 14.24 1.77 3.99
C PHE A 312 12.96 2.63 3.89
N PRO A 313 11.90 2.33 4.64
CA PRO A 313 10.62 3.05 4.54
C PRO A 313 10.72 4.54 4.87
N HIS A 314 11.73 4.94 5.66
CA HIS A 314 11.98 6.35 6.00
C HIS A 314 12.82 7.12 4.96
N ILE A 315 13.11 6.51 3.82
CA ILE A 315 13.72 7.19 2.68
C ILE A 315 12.63 7.47 1.65
N SER A 316 12.52 8.73 1.20
CA SER A 316 11.53 9.10 0.19
C SER A 316 11.75 8.34 -1.12
N HIS A 317 10.66 7.94 -1.73
CA HIS A 317 10.65 7.15 -2.96
C HIS A 317 11.40 7.81 -4.14
N VAL A 318 11.61 9.11 -4.13
CA VAL A 318 12.38 9.80 -5.18
C VAL A 318 13.84 9.34 -5.25
N HIS A 319 14.32 8.63 -4.21
CA HIS A 319 15.66 8.08 -4.13
C HIS A 319 15.73 6.58 -4.46
N TYR A 320 14.59 5.85 -4.49
CA TYR A 320 14.57 4.39 -4.62
C TYR A 320 15.32 3.88 -5.84
N GLY A 321 15.16 4.46 -7.02
CA GLY A 321 15.88 4.04 -8.21
C GLY A 321 17.41 4.16 -8.13
N LYS A 322 17.93 5.00 -7.23
CA LYS A 322 19.38 5.12 -6.98
C LYS A 322 19.85 4.12 -5.93
N ILE A 323 19.14 4.00 -4.80
CA ILE A 323 19.53 3.04 -3.76
C ILE A 323 19.26 1.59 -4.19
N ALA A 324 18.34 1.32 -5.11
CA ALA A 324 18.10 0.00 -5.67
C ALA A 324 19.37 -0.66 -6.23
N LYS A 325 20.24 0.13 -6.87
CA LYS A 325 21.53 -0.37 -7.36
C LYS A 325 22.45 -0.82 -6.22
N ILE A 326 22.43 -0.10 -5.10
CA ILE A 326 23.21 -0.42 -3.90
C ILE A 326 22.64 -1.65 -3.20
N VAL A 327 21.31 -1.70 -3.05
CA VAL A 327 20.60 -2.84 -2.43
C VAL A 327 20.86 -4.11 -3.23
N LYS A 328 20.62 -4.08 -4.55
CA LYS A 328 20.81 -5.22 -5.45
C LYS A 328 22.25 -5.72 -5.42
N LYS A 329 23.23 -4.83 -5.60
CA LYS A 329 24.64 -5.19 -5.57
C LYS A 329 25.00 -5.84 -4.22
N THR A 330 24.56 -5.25 -3.11
CA THR A 330 24.86 -5.77 -1.78
C THR A 330 24.18 -7.12 -1.54
N ALA A 331 22.91 -7.30 -1.91
CA ALA A 331 22.23 -8.58 -1.76
C ALA A 331 22.96 -9.71 -2.52
N LEU A 332 23.34 -9.47 -3.78
CA LEU A 332 24.07 -10.46 -4.59
C LEU A 332 25.46 -10.78 -4.03
N GLU A 333 26.20 -9.82 -3.47
CA GLU A 333 27.49 -10.07 -2.81
C GLU A 333 27.37 -11.01 -1.59
N PHE A 334 26.21 -11.02 -0.95
CA PHE A 334 25.94 -11.90 0.20
C PHE A 334 25.14 -13.15 -0.17
N ASN A 335 25.00 -13.47 -1.47
CA ASN A 335 24.20 -14.60 -1.98
C ASN A 335 22.75 -14.57 -1.47
N LEU A 336 22.17 -13.38 -1.29
CA LEU A 336 20.80 -13.19 -0.89
C LEU A 336 19.92 -12.90 -2.12
N PRO A 337 18.64 -13.24 -2.10
CA PRO A 337 17.73 -12.99 -3.21
C PRO A 337 17.51 -11.49 -3.42
N TYR A 338 17.32 -11.11 -4.68
CA TYR A 338 16.81 -9.80 -5.06
C TYR A 338 15.79 -10.00 -6.17
N ASN A 339 14.51 -10.01 -5.77
CA ASN A 339 13.42 -10.35 -6.65
C ASN A 339 13.00 -9.16 -7.49
N GLU A 340 12.97 -9.33 -8.82
CA GLU A 340 12.48 -8.28 -9.73
C GLU A 340 11.86 -8.86 -11.00
N TYR A 341 10.83 -8.17 -11.49
CA TYR A 341 10.25 -8.40 -12.82
C TYR A 341 10.57 -7.22 -13.73
N LYS A 342 11.16 -7.47 -14.90
CA LYS A 342 11.60 -6.40 -15.83
C LYS A 342 10.46 -5.49 -16.31
N THR A 343 9.23 -5.99 -16.37
CA THR A 343 8.06 -5.23 -16.85
C THR A 343 6.84 -5.46 -15.97
N THR A 344 5.95 -4.46 -15.91
CA THR A 344 4.65 -4.58 -15.22
C THR A 344 3.81 -5.72 -15.78
N ARG A 345 3.79 -5.87 -17.12
CA ARG A 345 3.07 -6.98 -17.78
C ARG A 345 3.54 -8.35 -17.27
N LYS A 346 4.86 -8.55 -17.15
CA LYS A 346 5.41 -9.82 -16.63
C LYS A 346 4.99 -10.05 -15.18
N ALA A 347 5.09 -9.02 -14.33
CA ALA A 347 4.66 -9.12 -12.94
C ALA A 347 3.17 -9.47 -12.83
N ILE A 348 2.29 -8.84 -13.62
CA ILE A 348 0.85 -9.15 -13.66
C ILE A 348 0.63 -10.63 -14.05
N ILE A 349 1.27 -11.11 -15.10
CA ILE A 349 1.15 -12.51 -15.53
C ILE A 349 1.57 -13.46 -14.41
N GLU A 350 2.69 -13.19 -13.76
CA GLU A 350 3.20 -14.03 -12.68
C GLU A 350 2.32 -13.96 -11.42
N HIS A 351 1.76 -12.79 -11.10
CA HIS A 351 0.77 -12.67 -10.04
C HIS A 351 -0.46 -13.57 -10.29
N PHE A 352 -1.05 -13.54 -11.49
CA PHE A 352 -2.19 -14.40 -11.81
C PHE A 352 -1.82 -15.89 -11.87
N LYS A 353 -0.58 -16.25 -12.24
CA LYS A 353 -0.06 -17.61 -12.09
C LYS A 353 0.00 -18.03 -10.62
N GLN A 354 0.47 -17.14 -9.75
CA GLN A 354 0.51 -17.38 -8.30
C GLN A 354 -0.89 -17.56 -7.73
N LEU A 355 -1.86 -16.72 -8.10
CA LEU A 355 -3.26 -16.90 -7.70
C LEU A 355 -3.82 -18.24 -8.15
N ARG A 356 -3.52 -18.67 -9.40
CA ARG A 356 -3.91 -19.99 -9.89
C ARG A 356 -3.30 -21.10 -9.03
N LYS A 357 -2.00 -21.03 -8.72
CA LYS A 357 -1.29 -22.02 -7.88
C LYS A 357 -1.92 -22.10 -6.49
N LEU A 358 -2.17 -20.95 -5.87
CA LEU A 358 -2.81 -20.86 -4.56
C LEU A 358 -4.28 -21.33 -4.57
N GLY A 359 -4.95 -21.30 -5.71
CA GLY A 359 -6.32 -21.78 -5.90
C GLY A 359 -6.44 -23.30 -5.98
N VAL A 360 -5.36 -24.04 -6.19
CA VAL A 360 -5.37 -25.50 -6.22
C VAL A 360 -5.59 -26.05 -4.81
N LYS A 361 -6.44 -27.10 -4.70
CA LYS A 361 -6.66 -27.79 -3.42
C LYS A 361 -5.35 -28.43 -2.94
N PRO A 362 -4.90 -28.14 -1.71
CA PRO A 362 -3.74 -28.83 -1.15
C PRO A 362 -3.98 -30.34 -1.02
N ALA A 363 -2.93 -31.15 -1.21
CA ALA A 363 -3.03 -32.61 -1.14
C ALA A 363 -3.49 -33.12 0.24
N TYR A 364 -3.33 -32.29 1.29
CA TYR A 364 -3.64 -32.63 2.69
C TYR A 364 -4.81 -31.81 3.26
N ALA A 365 -5.72 -31.30 2.41
CA ALA A 365 -6.89 -30.52 2.84
C ALA A 365 -8.19 -31.32 2.72
#